data_02f530a62541ea6f724e2e6d38d71e07
#
_entry.id   02f530a62541ea6f724e2e6d38d71e07
#
_cell.length_a   1.000
_cell.length_b   1.000
_cell.length_c   1.000
_cell.angle_alpha   90.00
_cell.angle_beta   90.00
_cell.angle_gamma   90.00
#
_symmetry.space_group_name_H-M   'P 1'
#
loop_
_entity.id
_entity.type
_entity.pdbx_description
1 polymer ?
#
loop_
_entity_poly.entity_id
_entity_poly.type
_entity_poly.pdbx_seq_one_letter_code
_entity_poly.pdbx_strand_id
1 'polypeptide(L)'
;MLAFPEVTPYIVVSERPHNELRYPPSAMLNEIYNKRILELAADIPRLGRLDAPDASARAHSKLCGSTVAVDLKVEDDIVTDFAHEVKACALGQASSSIMARHVVGSTAEELRVVREAMRRMLKENAAPPEGKWQDLAVLEPVRDFKARHASTMLTFDAVVDALDRIGARQAAPAAE
;
A
#
# COMPACT_ATOMS: atom_id res chain seq x y z
N MET A 1 40.86 -30.16 -69.78
CA MET A 1 41.43 -29.97 -68.45
C MET A 1 40.79 -28.68 -67.89
N LEU A 2 39.69 -28.88 -67.19
CA LEU A 2 38.84 -27.76 -66.67
C LEU A 2 39.01 -27.72 -65.17
N ALA A 3 39.53 -26.59 -64.67
CA ALA A 3 39.71 -26.32 -63.26
C ALA A 3 38.40 -25.90 -62.64
N PHE A 4 38.05 -26.55 -61.54
CA PHE A 4 36.91 -26.14 -60.71
C PHE A 4 37.33 -25.03 -59.72
N PRO A 5 36.53 -24.03 -59.49
CA PRO A 5 36.81 -22.99 -58.47
C PRO A 5 36.55 -23.51 -57.05
N GLU A 6 37.49 -23.17 -56.17
CA GLU A 6 37.40 -23.44 -54.71
C GLU A 6 36.18 -22.83 -54.09
N VAL A 7 35.49 -23.61 -53.26
CA VAL A 7 34.36 -23.17 -52.45
C VAL A 7 34.92 -22.57 -51.17
N THR A 8 34.73 -21.29 -50.99
CA THR A 8 35.06 -20.54 -49.76
C THR A 8 34.18 -21.03 -48.59
N PRO A 9 34.74 -21.37 -47.40
CA PRO A 9 33.94 -21.79 -46.28
C PRO A 9 33.14 -20.62 -45.73
N TYR A 10 31.82 -20.80 -45.60
CA TYR A 10 30.92 -19.91 -44.91
C TYR A 10 31.38 -19.74 -43.46
N ILE A 11 31.62 -18.48 -43.04
CA ILE A 11 31.79 -18.12 -41.65
C ILE A 11 30.43 -18.26 -40.98
N VAL A 12 30.27 -19.29 -40.18
CA VAL A 12 29.13 -19.40 -39.25
C VAL A 12 29.33 -18.33 -38.18
N VAL A 13 28.63 -17.21 -38.32
CA VAL A 13 28.47 -16.25 -37.23
C VAL A 13 27.63 -16.93 -36.16
N SER A 14 28.27 -17.37 -35.10
CA SER A 14 27.59 -17.85 -33.91
C SER A 14 26.71 -16.70 -33.35
N GLU A 15 25.43 -16.83 -33.54
CA GLU A 15 24.45 -15.99 -32.87
C GLU A 15 24.67 -16.12 -31.34
N ARG A 16 25.15 -15.04 -30.73
CA ARG A 16 25.14 -14.94 -29.25
C ARG A 16 23.71 -15.09 -28.82
N PRO A 17 23.39 -15.94 -27.85
CA PRO A 17 22.07 -16.00 -27.30
C PRO A 17 21.74 -14.60 -26.76
N HIS A 18 20.64 -14.02 -27.27
CA HIS A 18 20.03 -12.85 -26.68
C HIS A 18 19.84 -13.14 -25.20
N ASN A 19 20.43 -12.31 -24.37
CA ASN A 19 20.25 -12.34 -22.93
C ASN A 19 18.75 -12.18 -22.66
N GLU A 20 18.05 -13.32 -22.56
CA GLU A 20 16.68 -13.35 -22.09
C GLU A 20 16.68 -12.71 -20.71
N LEU A 21 16.02 -11.55 -20.63
CA LEU A 21 15.76 -10.87 -19.38
C LEU A 21 15.20 -11.91 -18.40
N ARG A 22 15.93 -12.16 -17.35
CA ARG A 22 15.82 -13.29 -16.41
C ARG A 22 14.52 -13.36 -15.63
N TYR A 23 13.58 -12.41 -15.90
CA TYR A 23 12.25 -12.37 -15.27
C TYR A 23 11.22 -11.89 -16.29
N PRO A 24 10.23 -12.69 -16.66
CA PRO A 24 9.08 -12.17 -17.37
C PRO A 24 8.38 -11.15 -16.47
N PRO A 25 8.07 -9.94 -16.96
CA PRO A 25 7.39 -8.90 -16.20
C PRO A 25 6.09 -9.37 -15.54
N SER A 26 5.46 -10.40 -16.12
CA SER A 26 4.22 -11.00 -15.64
C SER A 26 4.37 -11.78 -14.31
N ALA A 27 5.51 -12.44 -14.06
CA ALA A 27 5.72 -13.19 -12.83
C ALA A 27 5.84 -12.26 -11.61
N MET A 28 6.58 -11.15 -11.75
CA MET A 28 6.72 -10.16 -10.68
C MET A 28 5.40 -9.43 -10.37
N LEU A 29 4.59 -9.15 -11.39
CA LEU A 29 3.26 -8.54 -11.20
C LEU A 29 2.31 -9.51 -10.48
N ASN A 30 2.38 -10.81 -10.74
CA ASN A 30 1.54 -11.82 -10.09
C ASN A 30 1.83 -11.98 -8.60
N GLU A 31 3.07 -11.71 -8.15
CA GLU A 31 3.43 -11.76 -6.73
C GLU A 31 2.81 -10.60 -5.94
N ILE A 32 2.76 -9.38 -6.52
CA ILE A 32 2.21 -8.20 -5.85
C ILE A 32 0.70 -8.11 -6.00
N TYR A 33 0.17 -8.48 -7.17
CA TYR A 33 -1.27 -8.38 -7.48
C TYR A 33 -1.92 -9.76 -7.43
N ASN A 34 -1.77 -10.45 -6.30
CA ASN A 34 -2.46 -11.71 -6.09
C ASN A 34 -4.00 -11.50 -6.03
N LYS A 35 -4.74 -12.59 -6.20
CA LYS A 35 -6.21 -12.57 -6.20
C LYS A 35 -6.78 -11.84 -4.98
N ARG A 36 -6.19 -12.04 -3.79
CA ARG A 36 -6.68 -11.43 -2.54
C ARG A 36 -6.53 -9.91 -2.52
N ILE A 37 -5.43 -9.37 -3.06
CA ILE A 37 -5.25 -7.92 -3.19
C ILE A 37 -6.31 -7.32 -4.11
N LEU A 38 -6.60 -7.97 -5.24
CA LEU A 38 -7.60 -7.49 -6.18
C LEU A 38 -9.02 -7.57 -5.60
N GLU A 39 -9.36 -8.61 -4.84
CA GLU A 39 -10.62 -8.72 -4.10
C GLU A 39 -10.78 -7.58 -3.09
N LEU A 40 -9.76 -7.32 -2.29
CA LEU A 40 -9.76 -6.23 -1.31
C LEU A 40 -9.86 -4.86 -1.98
N ALA A 41 -9.19 -4.66 -3.11
CA ALA A 41 -9.24 -3.40 -3.86
C ALA A 41 -10.60 -3.16 -4.53
N ALA A 42 -11.33 -4.23 -4.88
CA ALA A 42 -12.66 -4.15 -5.49
C ALA A 42 -13.78 -3.95 -4.45
N ASP A 43 -13.54 -4.28 -3.17
CA ASP A 43 -14.52 -4.20 -2.09
C ASP A 43 -13.98 -3.35 -0.94
N ILE A 44 -14.06 -2.03 -1.10
CA ILE A 44 -13.62 -1.05 -0.09
C ILE A 44 -14.85 -0.58 0.67
N PRO A 45 -15.00 -0.95 1.96
CA PRO A 45 -16.11 -0.47 2.76
C PRO A 45 -15.90 0.98 3.23
N ARG A 46 -16.99 1.64 3.69
CA ARG A 46 -16.99 2.98 4.30
C ARG A 46 -16.46 4.09 3.37
N LEU A 47 -16.65 3.95 2.05
CA LEU A 47 -16.33 5.01 1.09
C LEU A 47 -17.25 6.21 1.29
N GLY A 48 -16.70 7.42 1.22
CA GLY A 48 -17.40 8.68 1.33
C GLY A 48 -16.80 9.59 2.40
N ARG A 49 -17.66 10.46 2.96
CA ARG A 49 -17.31 11.43 3.99
C ARG A 49 -18.28 11.35 5.16
N LEU A 50 -17.85 11.73 6.36
CA LEU A 50 -18.74 11.94 7.51
C LEU A 50 -19.27 13.38 7.51
N ASP A 51 -20.54 13.57 7.91
CA ASP A 51 -21.14 14.92 7.98
C ASP A 51 -20.48 15.81 9.03
N ALA A 52 -20.08 15.24 10.17
CA ALA A 52 -19.46 15.98 11.28
C ALA A 52 -18.33 15.14 11.90
N PRO A 53 -17.17 15.03 11.23
CA PRO A 53 -16.02 14.32 11.78
C PRO A 53 -15.33 15.14 12.88
N ASP A 54 -14.77 14.45 13.88
CA ASP A 54 -13.91 15.10 14.88
C ASP A 54 -12.59 15.54 14.27
N ALA A 55 -12.07 14.79 13.30
CA ALA A 55 -10.95 15.21 12.49
C ALA A 55 -11.00 14.60 11.08
N SER A 56 -10.38 15.34 10.16
CA SER A 56 -10.12 14.92 8.79
C SER A 56 -8.64 15.09 8.50
N ALA A 57 -8.08 14.15 7.74
CA ALA A 57 -6.71 14.23 7.23
C ALA A 57 -6.62 13.69 5.81
N ARG A 58 -5.54 14.04 5.11
CA ARG A 58 -5.28 13.61 3.74
C ARG A 58 -3.81 13.27 3.57
N ALA A 59 -3.54 12.09 3.02
CA ALA A 59 -2.21 11.68 2.61
C ALA A 59 -2.11 11.61 1.08
N HIS A 60 -0.91 11.86 0.56
CA HIS A 60 -0.64 11.91 -0.88
C HIS A 60 0.72 11.28 -1.19
N SER A 61 0.76 10.38 -2.16
CA SER A 61 2.00 9.82 -2.71
C SER A 61 2.45 10.61 -3.92
N LYS A 62 3.58 11.30 -3.81
CA LYS A 62 4.17 12.11 -4.91
C LYS A 62 4.62 11.25 -6.09
N LEU A 63 4.94 9.98 -5.88
CA LEU A 63 5.46 9.10 -6.93
C LEU A 63 4.39 8.59 -7.89
N CYS A 64 3.19 8.27 -7.38
CA CYS A 64 2.12 7.67 -8.20
C CYS A 64 0.85 8.53 -8.23
N GLY A 65 0.82 9.69 -7.57
CA GLY A 65 -0.35 10.57 -7.52
C GLY A 65 -1.52 10.05 -6.68
N SER A 66 -1.36 8.89 -6.01
CA SER A 66 -2.40 8.32 -5.14
C SER A 66 -2.71 9.24 -3.96
N THR A 67 -3.98 9.33 -3.58
CA THR A 67 -4.45 10.11 -2.43
C THR A 67 -5.47 9.31 -1.62
N VAL A 68 -5.42 9.47 -0.30
CA VAL A 68 -6.44 9.01 0.64
C VAL A 68 -6.83 10.15 1.55
N ALA A 69 -8.11 10.44 1.66
CA ALA A 69 -8.65 11.37 2.66
C ALA A 69 -9.51 10.56 3.64
N VAL A 70 -9.37 10.82 4.93
CA VAL A 70 -10.10 10.13 6.00
C VAL A 70 -10.84 11.10 6.87
N ASP A 71 -11.98 10.67 7.40
CA ASP A 71 -12.76 11.32 8.45
C ASP A 71 -12.89 10.35 9.63
N LEU A 72 -12.71 10.84 10.85
CA LEU A 72 -12.81 10.07 12.07
C LEU A 72 -13.79 10.72 13.05
N LYS A 73 -14.54 9.88 13.79
CA LYS A 73 -15.15 10.21 15.09
C LYS A 73 -14.50 9.35 16.16
N VAL A 74 -14.20 9.96 17.31
CA VAL A 74 -13.48 9.30 18.41
C VAL A 74 -14.18 9.66 19.73
N GLU A 75 -14.55 8.63 20.48
CA GLU A 75 -15.10 8.75 21.83
C GLU A 75 -14.25 7.88 22.78
N ASP A 76 -13.84 8.43 23.92
CA ASP A 76 -13.04 7.73 24.92
C ASP A 76 -11.79 7.01 24.32
N ASP A 77 -11.05 7.69 23.45
CA ASP A 77 -9.88 7.19 22.70
C ASP A 77 -10.17 6.03 21.73
N ILE A 78 -11.43 5.71 21.47
CA ILE A 78 -11.87 4.66 20.55
C ILE A 78 -12.48 5.30 19.31
N VAL A 79 -12.10 4.85 18.12
CA VAL A 79 -12.73 5.25 16.86
C VAL A 79 -14.13 4.67 16.80
N THR A 80 -15.14 5.54 16.81
CA THR A 80 -16.57 5.16 16.76
C THR A 80 -17.14 5.22 15.36
N ASP A 81 -16.61 6.10 14.50
CA ASP A 81 -17.00 6.15 13.10
C ASP A 81 -15.83 6.54 12.19
N PHE A 82 -15.90 6.10 10.93
CA PHE A 82 -14.86 6.28 9.93
C PHE A 82 -15.46 6.33 8.53
N ALA A 83 -15.00 7.29 7.73
CA ALA A 83 -15.21 7.30 6.29
C ALA A 83 -13.93 7.71 5.56
N HIS A 84 -13.82 7.33 4.28
CA HIS A 84 -12.66 7.71 3.48
C HIS A 84 -12.96 7.86 1.98
N GLU A 85 -12.19 8.73 1.32
CA GLU A 85 -12.11 8.80 -0.13
C GLU A 85 -10.76 8.24 -0.57
N VAL A 86 -10.78 7.26 -1.46
CA VAL A 86 -9.59 6.53 -1.92
C VAL A 86 -9.42 6.70 -3.42
N LYS A 87 -8.34 7.38 -3.83
CA LYS A 87 -7.88 7.48 -5.22
C LYS A 87 -6.46 6.93 -5.28
N ALA A 88 -6.34 5.62 -5.38
CA ALA A 88 -5.07 4.92 -5.26
C ALA A 88 -4.96 3.73 -6.23
N CYS A 89 -3.73 3.23 -6.41
CA CYS A 89 -3.51 1.95 -7.08
C CYS A 89 -4.10 0.78 -6.27
N ALA A 90 -4.19 -0.40 -6.86
CA ALA A 90 -4.78 -1.57 -6.20
C ALA A 90 -4.18 -1.88 -4.82
N LEU A 91 -2.88 -1.64 -4.61
CA LEU A 91 -2.23 -1.82 -3.30
C LEU A 91 -2.72 -0.81 -2.25
N GLY A 92 -2.84 0.45 -2.62
CA GLY A 92 -3.41 1.47 -1.74
C GLY A 92 -4.91 1.25 -1.48
N GLN A 93 -5.64 0.76 -2.47
CA GLN A 93 -7.04 0.36 -2.34
C GLN A 93 -7.20 -0.83 -1.38
N ALA A 94 -6.40 -1.90 -1.55
CA ALA A 94 -6.41 -3.06 -0.66
C ALA A 94 -6.05 -2.68 0.79
N SER A 95 -5.00 -1.86 0.96
CA SER A 95 -4.61 -1.32 2.25
C SER A 95 -5.74 -0.52 2.92
N SER A 96 -6.42 0.35 2.16
CA SER A 96 -7.56 1.13 2.64
C SER A 96 -8.77 0.25 2.97
N SER A 97 -9.00 -0.81 2.21
CA SER A 97 -10.06 -1.79 2.49
C SER A 97 -9.84 -2.50 3.82
N ILE A 98 -8.60 -2.94 4.11
CA ILE A 98 -8.26 -3.58 5.38
C ILE A 98 -8.42 -2.57 6.54
N MET A 99 -7.91 -1.35 6.39
CA MET A 99 -8.11 -0.30 7.40
C MET A 99 -9.59 -0.11 7.72
N ALA A 100 -10.44 0.07 6.70
CA ALA A 100 -11.86 0.35 6.89
C ALA A 100 -12.65 -0.78 7.56
N ARG A 101 -12.15 -2.02 7.49
CA ARG A 101 -12.75 -3.20 8.15
C ARG A 101 -12.46 -3.26 9.64
N HIS A 102 -11.34 -2.65 10.08
CA HIS A 102 -10.82 -2.85 11.43
C HIS A 102 -10.69 -1.56 12.25
N VAL A 103 -10.75 -0.39 11.63
CA VAL A 103 -10.48 0.90 12.28
C VAL A 103 -11.52 1.25 13.36
N VAL A 104 -12.80 0.98 13.12
CA VAL A 104 -13.85 1.22 14.12
C VAL A 104 -13.72 0.22 15.26
N GLY A 105 -13.74 0.72 16.50
CA GLY A 105 -13.46 -0.04 17.71
C GLY A 105 -11.96 -0.18 18.03
N SER A 106 -11.07 0.43 17.24
CA SER A 106 -9.64 0.53 17.57
C SER A 106 -9.37 1.76 18.41
N THR A 107 -8.37 1.66 19.30
CA THR A 107 -7.84 2.82 20.03
C THR A 107 -6.82 3.59 19.15
N ALA A 108 -6.61 4.86 19.50
CA ALA A 108 -5.58 5.68 18.84
C ALA A 108 -4.19 5.04 18.95
N GLU A 109 -3.86 4.47 20.11
CA GLU A 109 -2.57 3.79 20.32
C GLU A 109 -2.44 2.54 19.45
N GLU A 110 -3.48 1.71 19.37
CA GLU A 110 -3.49 0.54 18.49
C GLU A 110 -3.24 0.93 17.02
N LEU A 111 -3.86 2.02 16.55
CA LEU A 111 -3.69 2.49 15.18
C LEU A 111 -2.28 3.04 14.90
N ARG A 112 -1.63 3.67 15.90
CA ARG A 112 -0.21 4.04 15.80
C ARG A 112 0.71 2.83 15.75
N VAL A 113 0.45 1.83 16.59
CA VAL A 113 1.22 0.57 16.61
C VAL A 113 1.10 -0.17 15.29
N VAL A 114 -0.10 -0.31 14.72
CA VAL A 114 -0.27 -1.01 13.45
C VAL A 114 0.35 -0.24 12.28
N ARG A 115 0.27 1.09 12.27
CA ARG A 115 0.98 1.91 11.27
C ARG A 115 2.48 1.65 11.32
N GLU A 116 3.06 1.64 12.51
CA GLU A 116 4.50 1.37 12.67
C GLU A 116 4.86 -0.07 12.29
N ALA A 117 4.04 -1.06 12.64
CA ALA A 117 4.24 -2.44 12.23
C ALA A 117 4.23 -2.59 10.69
N MET A 118 3.28 -1.93 10.00
CA MET A 118 3.24 -1.87 8.54
C MET A 118 4.50 -1.21 7.95
N ARG A 119 4.95 -0.08 8.54
CA ARG A 119 6.16 0.59 8.11
C ARG A 119 7.38 -0.33 8.21
N ARG A 120 7.52 -1.04 9.33
CA ARG A 120 8.63 -1.97 9.58
C ARG A 120 8.55 -3.20 8.68
N MET A 121 7.36 -3.75 8.44
CA MET A 121 7.15 -4.86 7.51
C MET A 121 7.64 -4.49 6.10
N LEU A 122 7.30 -3.30 5.61
CA LEU A 122 7.65 -2.88 4.26
C LEU A 122 9.12 -2.42 4.12
N LYS A 123 9.70 -1.79 5.15
CA LYS A 123 11.01 -1.13 5.04
C LYS A 123 12.15 -1.88 5.73
N GLU A 124 11.85 -2.70 6.73
CA GLU A 124 12.81 -3.35 7.61
C GLU A 124 12.69 -4.88 7.61
N ASN A 125 11.84 -5.45 6.71
CA ASN A 125 11.56 -6.88 6.63
C ASN A 125 11.07 -7.49 7.96
N ALA A 126 10.36 -6.71 8.77
CA ALA A 126 9.73 -7.22 9.98
C ALA A 126 8.57 -8.17 9.65
N ALA A 127 8.15 -9.00 10.61
CA ALA A 127 6.97 -9.83 10.48
C ALA A 127 5.70 -8.99 10.27
N PRO A 128 4.70 -9.51 9.53
CA PRO A 128 3.40 -8.89 9.41
C PRO A 128 2.72 -8.69 10.76
N PRO A 129 1.79 -7.72 10.90
CA PRO A 129 0.93 -7.60 12.07
C PRO A 129 0.08 -8.86 12.29
N GLU A 130 -0.19 -9.17 13.54
CA GLU A 130 -1.00 -10.31 13.97
C GLU A 130 -2.39 -9.87 14.48
N GLY A 131 -3.19 -10.84 14.94
CA GLY A 131 -4.51 -10.62 15.52
C GLY A 131 -5.51 -10.08 14.51
N LYS A 132 -6.29 -9.04 14.87
CA LYS A 132 -7.31 -8.48 13.97
C LYS A 132 -6.73 -7.84 12.71
N TRP A 133 -5.43 -7.50 12.72
CA TRP A 133 -4.72 -6.90 11.61
C TRP A 133 -3.96 -7.90 10.73
N GLN A 134 -4.13 -9.22 10.95
CA GLN A 134 -3.43 -10.28 10.22
C GLN A 134 -3.62 -10.23 8.70
N ASP A 135 -4.75 -9.70 8.21
CA ASP A 135 -5.02 -9.54 6.77
C ASP A 135 -3.97 -8.64 6.07
N LEU A 136 -3.24 -7.82 6.84
CA LEU A 136 -2.16 -6.98 6.31
C LEU A 136 -0.97 -7.82 5.80
N ALA A 137 -0.85 -9.08 6.19
CA ALA A 137 0.17 -10.00 5.67
C ALA A 137 0.10 -10.17 4.15
N VAL A 138 -1.08 -9.97 3.54
CA VAL A 138 -1.25 -10.00 2.08
C VAL A 138 -0.39 -8.95 1.36
N LEU A 139 -0.03 -7.87 2.06
CA LEU A 139 0.81 -6.78 1.55
C LEU A 139 2.31 -7.01 1.79
N GLU A 140 2.70 -8.11 2.44
CA GLU A 140 4.10 -8.43 2.73
C GLU A 140 5.00 -8.44 1.47
N PRO A 141 4.58 -9.00 0.30
CA PRO A 141 5.40 -8.99 -0.92
C PRO A 141 5.71 -7.58 -1.45
N VAL A 142 4.98 -6.55 -0.99
CA VAL A 142 5.23 -5.14 -1.40
C VAL A 142 6.57 -4.63 -0.87
N ARG A 143 7.18 -5.29 0.14
CA ARG A 143 8.50 -4.93 0.70
C ARG A 143 9.58 -4.79 -0.37
N ASP A 144 9.54 -5.62 -1.40
CA ASP A 144 10.52 -5.64 -2.49
C ASP A 144 10.28 -4.51 -3.52
N PHE A 145 9.17 -3.79 -3.40
CA PHE A 145 8.74 -2.77 -4.35
C PHE A 145 8.70 -1.37 -3.71
N LYS A 146 9.87 -0.82 -3.41
CA LYS A 146 10.05 0.46 -2.68
C LYS A 146 9.21 1.61 -3.23
N ALA A 147 9.01 1.69 -4.56
CA ALA A 147 8.17 2.70 -5.19
C ALA A 147 6.68 2.60 -4.81
N ARG A 148 6.25 1.47 -4.26
CA ARG A 148 4.86 1.22 -3.82
C ARG A 148 4.65 1.40 -2.32
N HIS A 149 5.70 1.47 -1.52
CA HIS A 149 5.58 1.65 -0.07
C HIS A 149 4.73 2.87 0.30
N ALA A 150 4.99 4.02 -0.34
CA ALA A 150 4.25 5.25 -0.06
C ALA A 150 2.74 5.09 -0.31
N SER A 151 2.33 4.50 -1.45
CA SER A 151 0.90 4.32 -1.76
C SER A 151 0.22 3.31 -0.83
N THR A 152 0.94 2.30 -0.36
CA THR A 152 0.43 1.29 0.58
C THR A 152 0.25 1.86 1.99
N MET A 153 1.07 2.85 2.38
CA MET A 153 1.02 3.49 3.70
C MET A 153 -0.03 4.62 3.82
N LEU A 154 -0.59 5.13 2.71
CA LEU A 154 -1.42 6.35 2.73
C LEU A 154 -2.56 6.34 3.74
N THR A 155 -3.31 5.23 3.82
CA THR A 155 -4.45 5.15 4.74
C THR A 155 -4.00 5.18 6.20
N PHE A 156 -2.89 4.52 6.55
CA PHE A 156 -2.32 4.51 7.90
C PHE A 156 -1.79 5.88 8.29
N ASP A 157 -1.10 6.56 7.36
CA ASP A 157 -0.56 7.90 7.58
C ASP A 157 -1.70 8.92 7.77
N ALA A 158 -2.76 8.84 6.95
CA ALA A 158 -3.92 9.74 7.07
C ALA A 158 -4.69 9.51 8.39
N VAL A 159 -4.90 8.25 8.80
CA VAL A 159 -5.59 7.92 10.05
C VAL A 159 -4.81 8.44 11.25
N VAL A 160 -3.50 8.21 11.33
CA VAL A 160 -2.69 8.69 12.44
C VAL A 160 -2.61 10.22 12.45
N ASP A 161 -2.48 10.89 11.30
CA ASP A 161 -2.54 12.36 11.21
C ASP A 161 -3.88 12.91 11.73
N ALA A 162 -5.01 12.28 11.41
CA ALA A 162 -6.31 12.69 11.95
C ALA A 162 -6.40 12.50 13.48
N LEU A 163 -5.91 11.38 14.01
CA LEU A 163 -5.84 11.13 15.45
C LEU A 163 -4.95 12.15 16.19
N ASP A 164 -3.80 12.48 15.62
CA ASP A 164 -2.88 13.47 16.19
C ASP A 164 -3.50 14.87 16.24
N ARG A 165 -4.34 15.22 15.26
CA ARG A 165 -5.13 16.47 15.28
C ARG A 165 -6.18 16.50 16.38
N ILE A 166 -6.83 15.37 16.68
CA ILE A 166 -7.76 15.23 17.79
C ILE A 166 -7.01 15.43 19.11
N GLY A 167 -5.93 14.69 19.32
CA GLY A 167 -5.12 14.79 20.54
C GLY A 167 -4.58 16.20 20.78
N ALA A 168 -4.11 16.89 19.73
CA ALA A 168 -3.62 18.25 19.83
C ALA A 168 -4.73 19.25 20.25
N ARG A 169 -5.98 19.07 19.78
CA ARG A 169 -7.12 19.92 20.22
C ARG A 169 -7.51 19.67 21.65
N GLN A 170 -7.47 18.42 22.10
CA GLN A 170 -7.78 18.05 23.49
C GLN A 170 -6.72 18.54 24.48
N ALA A 171 -5.45 18.61 24.05
CA ALA A 171 -4.34 19.10 24.85
C ALA A 171 -4.23 20.64 24.89
N ALA A 172 -4.92 21.36 23.98
CA ALA A 172 -4.93 22.82 23.97
C ALA A 172 -5.75 23.33 25.18
N PRO A 173 -5.20 24.27 25.99
CA PRO A 173 -5.97 24.88 27.08
C PRO A 173 -7.21 25.59 26.49
N ALA A 174 -8.34 25.46 27.17
CA ALA A 174 -9.54 26.21 26.83
C ALA A 174 -9.15 27.70 26.80
N ALA A 175 -9.35 28.36 25.65
CA ALA A 175 -9.19 29.82 25.58
C ALA A 175 -10.29 30.45 26.45
N GLU A 176 -9.90 31.09 27.56
CA GLU A 176 -10.75 31.91 28.38
C GLU A 176 -11.21 33.16 27.63
#